data_601deec6d9387bd8281bdab06a29072c
#
_entry.id   601deec6d9387bd8281bdab06a29072c
#
_cell.length_a   1.000
_cell.length_b   1.000
_cell.length_c   1.000
_cell.angle_alpha   90.00
_cell.angle_beta   90.00
_cell.angle_gamma   90.00
#
_symmetry.space_group_name_H-M   'P 1'
#
loop_
_entity.id
_entity.type
_entity.pdbx_description
1 polymer ?
#
loop_
_entity_poly.entity_id
_entity_poly.type
_entity_poly.pdbx_seq_one_letter_code
_entity_poly.pdbx_strand_id
1 'polypeptide(L)'
;MANANVKAFDNANFESEVLNASTPVLVDFWAEWCMPCKVLSPTIDDIADHYAGKAAVGKVDIDSNNEIATRFGISAIPTVIIFKGGEPAKKFVGLTKKEDLVAAMDALT
;
A
#
# COMPACT_ATOMS: atom_id res chain seq x y z
N MET A 1 7.47 -7.28 14.65
CA MET A 1 8.51 -7.69 13.71
C MET A 1 8.13 -7.35 12.29
N ALA A 2 9.06 -6.84 11.51
CA ALA A 2 8.76 -6.48 10.13
C ALA A 2 8.61 -7.73 9.26
N ASN A 3 7.64 -7.70 8.36
CA ASN A 3 7.42 -8.76 7.38
C ASN A 3 8.25 -8.44 6.14
N ALA A 4 9.13 -9.35 5.74
CA ALA A 4 10.02 -9.16 4.60
C ALA A 4 9.25 -9.00 3.28
N ASN A 5 8.02 -9.48 3.21
CA ASN A 5 7.18 -9.35 2.00
C ASN A 5 6.45 -8.00 1.95
N VAL A 6 6.49 -7.21 3.03
CA VAL A 6 5.96 -5.86 3.04
C VAL A 6 7.11 -4.90 2.77
N LYS A 7 7.10 -4.26 1.62
CA LYS A 7 8.18 -3.37 1.22
C LYS A 7 8.01 -2.00 1.86
N ALA A 8 9.13 -1.32 2.09
CA ALA A 8 9.12 0.07 2.54
C ALA A 8 9.31 0.96 1.30
N PHE A 9 8.25 1.65 0.91
CA PHE A 9 8.33 2.61 -0.19
C PHE A 9 8.60 4.00 0.35
N ASP A 10 9.43 4.75 -0.34
CA ASP A 10 9.80 6.10 0.06
C ASP A 10 9.88 7.01 -1.17
N ASN A 11 10.19 8.30 -0.93
CA ASN A 11 10.29 9.28 -2.02
C ASN A 11 11.33 8.87 -3.06
N ALA A 12 12.38 8.15 -2.66
CA ALA A 12 13.46 7.77 -3.56
C ALA A 12 13.11 6.58 -4.45
N ASN A 13 12.36 5.59 -3.93
CA ASN A 13 12.08 4.35 -4.66
C ASN A 13 10.67 4.24 -5.23
N PHE A 14 9.78 5.18 -4.92
CA PHE A 14 8.37 5.05 -5.27
C PHE A 14 8.16 4.93 -6.78
N GLU A 15 8.85 5.75 -7.56
CA GLU A 15 8.69 5.71 -9.01
C GLU A 15 9.15 4.38 -9.58
N SER A 16 10.34 3.92 -9.20
CA SER A 16 10.89 2.68 -9.76
C SER A 16 10.12 1.44 -9.30
N GLU A 17 9.69 1.40 -8.04
CA GLU A 17 9.11 0.18 -7.49
C GLU A 17 7.58 0.15 -7.53
N VAL A 18 6.92 1.29 -7.63
CA VAL A 18 5.45 1.34 -7.69
C VAL A 18 4.97 1.77 -9.06
N LEU A 19 5.39 2.95 -9.53
CA LEU A 19 4.84 3.52 -10.75
C LEU A 19 5.32 2.79 -12.00
N ASN A 20 6.53 2.28 -12.00
CA ASN A 20 7.10 1.54 -13.14
C ASN A 20 6.91 0.03 -13.03
N ALA A 21 6.19 -0.44 -12.02
CA ALA A 21 5.97 -1.87 -11.85
C ALA A 21 5.06 -2.43 -12.95
N SER A 22 5.37 -3.64 -13.41
CA SER A 22 4.55 -4.32 -14.41
C SER A 22 3.37 -5.07 -13.80
N THR A 23 3.35 -5.24 -12.49
CA THR A 23 2.27 -5.91 -11.75
C THR A 23 1.53 -4.89 -10.91
N PRO A 24 0.33 -5.23 -10.39
CA PRO A 24 -0.33 -4.37 -9.41
C PRO A 24 0.53 -4.21 -8.16
N VAL A 25 0.47 -3.04 -7.55
CA VAL A 25 1.18 -2.76 -6.31
C VAL A 25 0.21 -2.18 -5.30
N LEU A 26 0.06 -2.82 -4.16
CA LEU A 26 -0.76 -2.33 -3.06
C LEU A 26 0.10 -1.48 -2.14
N VAL A 27 -0.31 -0.26 -1.88
CA VAL A 27 0.42 0.69 -1.03
C VAL A 27 -0.45 1.12 0.13
N ASP A 28 0.03 0.90 1.35
CA ASP A 28 -0.62 1.30 2.59
C ASP A 28 0.04 2.58 3.10
N PHE A 29 -0.70 3.69 3.06
CA PHE A 29 -0.23 4.97 3.60
C PHE A 29 -0.57 5.02 5.09
N TRP A 30 0.43 5.18 5.93
CA TRP A 30 0.30 5.04 7.39
C TRP A 30 1.19 6.02 8.14
N ALA A 31 1.03 6.07 9.45
CA ALA A 31 1.93 6.80 10.35
C ALA A 31 2.04 6.07 11.67
N GLU A 32 3.15 6.29 12.35
CA GLU A 32 3.46 5.62 13.61
C GLU A 32 2.42 5.92 14.71
N TRP A 33 1.89 7.14 14.70
CA TRP A 33 0.90 7.60 15.70
C TRP A 33 -0.54 7.17 15.39
N CYS A 34 -0.76 6.47 14.31
CA CYS A 34 -2.09 6.14 13.82
C CYS A 34 -2.53 4.75 14.31
N MET A 35 -3.44 4.71 15.29
CA MET A 35 -3.93 3.43 15.82
C MET A 35 -4.66 2.57 14.79
N PRO A 36 -5.59 3.14 13.98
CA PRO A 36 -6.22 2.32 12.94
C PRO A 36 -5.23 1.73 11.95
N CYS A 37 -4.13 2.44 11.67
CA CYS A 37 -3.06 1.92 10.82
C CYS A 37 -2.43 0.66 11.43
N LYS A 38 -2.24 0.66 12.73
CA LYS A 38 -1.68 -0.49 13.45
C LYS A 38 -2.65 -1.66 13.45
N VAL A 39 -3.95 -1.39 13.53
CA VAL A 39 -4.98 -2.42 13.44
C VAL A 39 -4.97 -3.06 12.06
N LEU A 40 -4.75 -2.28 11.01
CA LEU A 40 -4.70 -2.78 9.63
C LEU A 40 -3.42 -3.57 9.32
N SER A 41 -2.34 -3.34 10.06
CA SER A 41 -1.03 -3.92 9.75
C SER A 41 -1.02 -5.44 9.59
N PRO A 42 -1.67 -6.25 10.46
CA PRO A 42 -1.72 -7.69 10.24
C PRO A 42 -2.41 -8.08 8.93
N THR A 43 -3.42 -7.34 8.53
CA THR A 43 -4.11 -7.58 7.25
C THR A 43 -3.16 -7.34 6.09
N ILE A 44 -2.37 -6.27 6.15
CA ILE A 44 -1.39 -5.97 5.10
C ILE A 44 -0.32 -7.06 5.04
N ASP A 45 0.13 -7.55 6.20
CA ASP A 45 1.09 -8.66 6.26
C ASP A 45 0.54 -9.91 5.57
N ASP A 46 -0.70 -10.27 5.87
CA ASP A 46 -1.35 -11.44 5.25
C ASP A 46 -1.45 -11.29 3.73
N ILE A 47 -1.81 -10.10 3.27
CA ILE A 47 -1.93 -9.85 1.83
C ILE A 47 -0.55 -9.91 1.16
N ALA A 48 0.48 -9.36 1.80
CA ALA A 48 1.84 -9.42 1.27
C ALA A 48 2.32 -10.86 1.12
N ASP A 49 2.03 -11.71 2.10
CA ASP A 49 2.40 -13.12 2.04
C ASP A 49 1.65 -13.85 0.93
N HIS A 50 0.37 -13.51 0.77
CA HIS A 50 -0.48 -14.14 -0.25
C HIS A 50 0.00 -13.83 -1.67
N TYR A 51 0.48 -12.60 -1.91
CA TYR A 51 0.91 -12.17 -3.24
C TYR A 51 2.42 -12.23 -3.45
N ALA A 52 3.17 -12.77 -2.51
CA ALA A 52 4.61 -12.89 -2.63
C ALA A 52 4.98 -13.58 -3.95
N GLY A 53 5.86 -12.96 -4.73
CA GLY A 53 6.25 -13.45 -6.04
C GLY A 53 5.27 -13.16 -7.18
N LYS A 54 4.10 -12.57 -6.88
CA LYS A 54 3.08 -12.26 -7.90
C LYS A 54 2.83 -10.76 -8.03
N ALA A 55 2.79 -10.05 -6.92
CA ALA A 55 2.54 -8.62 -6.89
C ALA A 55 3.24 -8.04 -5.67
N ALA A 56 3.53 -6.75 -5.71
CA ALA A 56 4.20 -6.10 -4.60
C ALA A 56 3.18 -5.52 -3.63
N VAL A 57 3.51 -5.57 -2.35
CA VAL A 57 2.73 -4.96 -1.27
C VAL A 57 3.70 -4.20 -0.40
N GLY A 58 3.38 -2.96 -0.06
CA GLY A 58 4.27 -2.17 0.78
C GLY A 58 3.57 -1.02 1.47
N LYS A 59 4.35 -0.26 2.22
CA LYS A 59 3.87 0.84 3.03
C LYS A 59 4.64 2.11 2.76
N VAL A 60 3.95 3.25 2.88
CA VAL A 60 4.55 4.59 2.84
C VAL A 60 4.26 5.27 4.17
N ASP A 61 5.30 5.60 4.91
CA ASP A 61 5.19 6.42 6.12
C ASP A 61 5.01 7.87 5.67
N ILE A 62 3.85 8.45 5.93
CA ILE A 62 3.53 9.79 5.43
C ILE A 62 4.32 10.90 6.12
N ASP A 63 4.81 10.65 7.33
CA ASP A 63 5.61 11.65 8.04
C ASP A 63 7.00 11.80 7.42
N SER A 64 7.57 10.69 6.96
CA SER A 64 8.89 10.69 6.32
C SER A 64 8.83 10.92 4.82
N ASN A 65 7.66 10.71 4.20
CA ASN A 65 7.49 10.76 2.74
C ASN A 65 6.29 11.61 2.36
N ASN A 66 6.28 12.83 2.85
CA ASN A 66 5.17 13.77 2.65
C ASN A 66 4.92 14.08 1.18
N GLU A 67 5.95 14.08 0.35
CA GLU A 67 5.80 14.35 -1.08
C GLU A 67 4.86 13.36 -1.75
N ILE A 68 5.02 12.07 -1.47
CA ILE A 68 4.16 11.03 -2.03
C ILE A 68 2.73 11.22 -1.53
N ALA A 69 2.56 11.45 -0.23
CA ALA A 69 1.25 11.64 0.36
C ALA A 69 0.52 12.83 -0.27
N THR A 70 1.21 13.94 -0.46
CA THR A 70 0.63 15.12 -1.08
C THR A 70 0.27 14.86 -2.53
N ARG A 71 1.16 14.20 -3.27
CA ARG A 71 0.96 13.90 -4.68
C ARG A 71 -0.32 13.11 -4.94
N PHE A 72 -0.65 12.16 -4.07
CA PHE A 72 -1.82 11.31 -4.24
C PHE A 72 -3.00 11.72 -3.36
N GLY A 73 -2.94 12.90 -2.76
CA GLY A 73 -4.06 13.48 -2.04
C GLY A 73 -4.45 12.72 -0.78
N ILE A 74 -3.46 12.20 -0.04
CA ILE A 74 -3.73 11.45 1.18
C ILE A 74 -4.10 12.42 2.29
N SER A 75 -5.39 12.47 2.63
CA SER A 75 -5.91 13.37 3.67
C SER A 75 -6.34 12.64 4.94
N ALA A 76 -6.42 11.32 4.89
CA ALA A 76 -6.78 10.48 6.01
C ALA A 76 -5.97 9.19 5.96
N ILE A 77 -5.67 8.62 7.10
CA ILE A 77 -4.93 7.34 7.19
C ILE A 77 -5.63 6.40 8.16
N PRO A 78 -5.56 5.07 7.92
CA PRO A 78 -4.87 4.47 6.78
C PRO A 78 -5.61 4.73 5.47
N THR A 79 -4.87 4.85 4.39
CA THR A 79 -5.42 4.82 3.04
C THR A 79 -4.63 3.79 2.26
N VAL A 80 -5.33 2.89 1.59
CA VAL A 80 -4.71 1.89 0.73
C VAL A 80 -5.02 2.24 -0.72
N ILE A 81 -3.99 2.35 -1.54
CA ILE A 81 -4.14 2.55 -2.98
C ILE A 81 -3.51 1.36 -3.69
N ILE A 82 -4.24 0.78 -4.64
CA ILE A 82 -3.67 -0.23 -5.52
C ILE A 82 -3.33 0.45 -6.83
N PHE A 83 -2.05 0.42 -7.19
CA PHE A 83 -1.54 0.99 -8.43
C PHE A 83 -1.45 -0.07 -9.50
N LYS A 84 -1.77 0.32 -10.73
CA LYS A 84 -1.63 -0.55 -11.89
C LYS A 84 -1.24 0.31 -13.08
N GLY A 85 -0.15 -0.06 -13.74
CA GLY A 85 0.31 0.68 -14.91
C GLY A 85 0.72 2.12 -14.61
N GLY A 86 1.22 2.37 -13.40
CA GLY A 86 1.69 3.69 -12.99
C GLY A 86 0.60 4.62 -12.48
N GLU A 87 -0.64 4.15 -12.31
CA GLU A 87 -1.75 4.99 -11.88
C GLU A 87 -2.56 4.33 -10.76
N PRO A 88 -3.17 5.15 -9.88
CA PRO A 88 -4.11 4.60 -8.88
C PRO A 88 -5.30 3.95 -9.58
N ALA A 89 -5.51 2.67 -9.32
CA ALA A 89 -6.62 1.91 -9.88
C ALA A 89 -7.76 1.76 -8.88
N LYS A 90 -7.45 1.59 -7.59
CA LYS A 90 -8.42 1.47 -6.50
C LYS A 90 -7.91 2.20 -5.28
N LYS A 91 -8.82 2.83 -4.53
CA LYS A 91 -8.48 3.57 -3.31
C LYS A 91 -9.46 3.21 -2.21
N PHE A 92 -8.93 2.88 -1.04
CA PHE A 92 -9.71 2.56 0.15
C PHE A 92 -9.28 3.46 1.28
N VAL A 93 -10.21 4.22 1.85
CA VAL A 93 -9.93 5.14 2.96
C VAL A 93 -10.45 4.54 4.25
N GLY A 94 -9.60 4.46 5.27
CA GLY A 94 -9.94 3.90 6.57
C GLY A 94 -9.71 2.40 6.65
N LEU A 95 -10.17 1.80 7.74
CA LEU A 95 -10.05 0.35 7.91
C LEU A 95 -10.85 -0.37 6.83
N THR A 96 -10.21 -1.33 6.19
CA THR A 96 -10.82 -2.07 5.08
C THR A 96 -10.61 -3.56 5.34
N LYS A 97 -11.62 -4.35 5.01
CA LYS A 97 -11.56 -5.79 5.21
C LYS A 97 -10.58 -6.43 4.24
N LYS A 98 -9.89 -7.46 4.70
CA LYS A 98 -8.95 -8.22 3.88
C LYS A 98 -9.63 -8.70 2.58
N GLU A 99 -10.86 -9.21 2.68
CA GLU A 99 -11.60 -9.72 1.53
C GLU A 99 -11.77 -8.68 0.43
N ASP A 100 -12.03 -7.43 0.82
CA ASP A 100 -12.23 -6.34 -0.14
C ASP A 100 -10.92 -5.98 -0.84
N LEU A 101 -9.83 -5.99 -0.11
CA LEU A 101 -8.50 -5.70 -0.68
C LEU A 101 -8.05 -6.83 -1.61
N VAL A 102 -8.28 -8.08 -1.21
CA VAL A 102 -7.92 -9.23 -2.05
C VAL A 102 -8.75 -9.25 -3.33
N ALA A 103 -10.05 -8.99 -3.23
CA ALA A 103 -10.91 -8.95 -4.42
C ALA A 103 -10.44 -7.89 -5.40
N ALA A 104 -10.05 -6.71 -4.89
CA ALA A 104 -9.55 -5.63 -5.75
C ALA A 104 -8.20 -6.00 -6.40
N MET A 105 -7.30 -6.62 -5.63
CA MET A 105 -6.02 -7.07 -6.17
C MET A 105 -6.22 -8.13 -7.26
N ASP A 106 -7.07 -9.12 -7.00
CA ASP A 106 -7.33 -10.19 -7.96
C ASP A 106 -7.94 -9.66 -9.25
N ALA A 107 -8.77 -8.63 -9.16
CA ALA A 107 -9.37 -8.01 -10.35
C ALA A 107 -8.33 -7.31 -11.22
N LEU A 108 -7.17 -6.95 -10.67
CA LEU A 108 -6.12 -6.23 -11.38
C LEU A 108 -4.94 -7.13 -11.78
N THR A 109 -4.91 -8.34 -11.28
CA THR A 109 -3.87 -9.32 -11.67
C THR A 109 -4.33 -10.21 -12.87
#